data_78dd9452927f97037905a2f7bf3e023b
#
_entry.id   78dd9452927f97037905a2f7bf3e023b
#
_cell.length_a   1.000
_cell.length_b   1.000
_cell.length_c   1.000
_cell.angle_alpha   90.00
_cell.angle_beta   90.00
_cell.angle_gamma   90.00
#
_symmetry.space_group_name_H-M   'P 1'
#
loop_
_entity.id
_entity.type
_entity.pdbx_description
1 polymer ?
#
loop_
_entity_poly.entity_id
_entity_poly.type
_entity_poly.pdbx_seq_one_letter_code
_entity_poly.pdbx_strand_id
1 'polypeptide(L)'
;IPGGYHHDQFEMEDGNLLILTQEKNAATAEDMCVLVDRGSGEIIKSWDYKKVLPQEAAKSGSWSEHDWFHNNAVWYDKRTNSLTLSGRHQDAVINIDFETGELNWIIGDPEGWPEDMVSRYFFTPAGEGDFDWQYEQHACMMLPDGDIMMFDNGHWRSKNKEHYRLNRDNFSRGVRYHIDTEKMTIEQVWQFGKERKNDFFSSYISNVEYYRDGYYLVHSGGMGYNHGVTCEELPVYMNLEDPECVLKSITVEIMDGELMYEMHLPSNYYRAEKMSLYREGKSLDLGKGRVVGKLGVTGEFDTEVPAESTGELLPESCEAVLTEEDDRIIFKAKFKKGQLVMLQLEKEDDPAEIHRYFISTSAQKFLAMCSGTFLPKDDREVTLNVD
;
A
#
# COMPACT_ATOMS: atom_id res chain seq x y z
N ILE A 1 8.08 -1.78 19.44
CA ILE A 1 7.89 -3.23 19.25
C ILE A 1 9.24 -3.84 18.90
N PRO A 2 9.69 -4.89 19.62
CA PRO A 2 11.05 -5.41 19.46
C PRO A 2 11.40 -5.95 18.08
N GLY A 3 10.43 -6.51 17.37
CA GLY A 3 10.60 -7.04 16.00
C GLY A 3 10.41 -6.00 14.88
N GLY A 4 10.10 -4.76 15.23
CA GLY A 4 9.66 -3.75 14.30
C GLY A 4 8.15 -3.85 14.00
N TYR A 5 7.69 -3.09 13.03
CA TYR A 5 6.31 -3.14 12.52
C TYR A 5 6.35 -3.01 11.00
N HIS A 6 5.31 -3.53 10.35
CA HIS A 6 5.22 -3.51 8.89
C HIS A 6 3.77 -3.46 8.43
N HIS A 7 3.54 -3.13 7.18
CA HIS A 7 2.33 -3.19 6.37
C HIS A 7 1.08 -2.57 6.99
N ASP A 8 0.55 -3.08 8.11
CA ASP A 8 -0.79 -2.74 8.56
C ASP A 8 -0.94 -2.65 10.08
N GLN A 9 -1.95 -1.92 10.50
CA GLN A 9 -2.39 -1.79 11.88
C GLN A 9 -3.91 -1.62 11.95
N PHE A 10 -4.51 -2.06 13.04
CA PHE A 10 -5.94 -1.89 13.29
C PHE A 10 -6.17 -1.31 14.68
N GLU A 11 -6.92 -0.21 14.78
CA GLU A 11 -7.30 0.40 16.05
C GLU A 11 -8.55 -0.28 16.61
N MET A 12 -8.41 -0.85 17.80
CA MET A 12 -9.51 -1.46 18.55
C MET A 12 -10.43 -0.38 19.13
N GLU A 13 -11.68 -0.74 19.46
CA GLU A 13 -12.65 0.21 20.05
C GLU A 13 -12.18 0.85 21.36
N ASP A 14 -11.34 0.14 22.12
CA ASP A 14 -10.74 0.62 23.38
C ASP A 14 -9.50 1.50 23.14
N GLY A 15 -9.10 1.70 21.88
CA GLY A 15 -7.96 2.48 21.46
C GLY A 15 -6.64 1.71 21.44
N ASN A 16 -6.62 0.44 21.83
CA ASN A 16 -5.45 -0.42 21.66
C ASN A 16 -5.19 -0.73 20.19
N LEU A 17 -3.98 -1.14 19.86
CA LEU A 17 -3.56 -1.31 18.48
C LEU A 17 -3.15 -2.76 18.19
N LEU A 18 -3.79 -3.36 17.20
CA LEU A 18 -3.25 -4.55 16.55
C LEU A 18 -2.19 -4.10 15.55
N ILE A 19 -1.01 -4.69 15.63
CA ILE A 19 0.14 -4.29 14.79
C ILE A 19 0.78 -5.54 14.22
N LEU A 20 1.02 -5.53 12.91
CA LEU A 20 1.75 -6.58 12.24
C LEU A 20 3.24 -6.47 12.54
N THR A 21 3.87 -7.59 12.88
CA THR A 21 5.25 -7.64 13.33
C THR A 21 5.88 -9.02 13.06
N GLN A 22 7.07 -9.19 13.58
CA GLN A 22 7.83 -10.44 13.59
C GLN A 22 8.58 -10.59 14.92
N GLU A 23 9.01 -11.78 15.22
CA GLU A 23 9.89 -12.01 16.38
C GLU A 23 11.26 -11.37 16.14
N LYS A 24 11.81 -10.70 17.16
CA LYS A 24 13.12 -10.07 17.06
C LYS A 24 14.21 -11.12 16.86
N ASN A 25 15.01 -10.97 15.81
CA ASN A 25 16.10 -11.88 15.43
C ASN A 25 15.63 -13.29 15.00
N ALA A 26 14.36 -13.47 14.64
CA ALA A 26 13.89 -14.72 14.06
C ALA A 26 14.50 -14.98 12.68
N ALA A 27 14.46 -16.23 12.26
CA ALA A 27 14.84 -16.63 10.91
C ALA A 27 13.77 -16.22 9.87
N THR A 28 12.53 -16.04 10.33
CA THR A 28 11.36 -15.68 9.51
C THR A 28 10.91 -14.26 9.78
N ALA A 29 10.21 -13.65 8.81
CA ALA A 29 9.70 -12.30 8.87
C ALA A 29 8.19 -12.27 8.61
N GLU A 30 7.52 -11.20 9.06
CA GLU A 30 6.15 -10.83 8.70
C GLU A 30 5.11 -11.91 8.97
N ASP A 31 5.28 -12.66 10.08
CA ASP A 31 4.50 -13.84 10.43
C ASP A 31 3.86 -13.78 11.83
N MET A 32 3.69 -12.58 12.36
CA MET A 32 3.07 -12.34 13.67
C MET A 32 2.17 -11.11 13.68
N CYS A 33 1.21 -11.12 14.61
CA CYS A 33 0.46 -9.93 15.03
C CYS A 33 0.56 -9.78 16.54
N VAL A 34 0.56 -8.53 17.02
CA VAL A 34 0.53 -8.22 18.45
C VAL A 34 -0.57 -7.21 18.76
N LEU A 35 -1.15 -7.33 19.95
CA LEU A 35 -2.01 -6.31 20.55
C LEU A 35 -1.15 -5.49 21.50
N VAL A 36 -1.16 -4.18 21.28
CA VAL A 36 -0.38 -3.21 22.07
C VAL A 36 -1.32 -2.31 22.85
N ASP A 37 -1.10 -2.17 24.14
CA ASP A 37 -1.74 -1.15 24.95
C ASP A 37 -1.22 0.23 24.53
N ARG A 38 -2.12 1.08 24.04
CA ARG A 38 -1.75 2.39 23.50
C ARG A 38 -1.20 3.33 24.59
N GLY A 39 -1.62 3.16 25.83
CA GLY A 39 -1.22 4.04 26.94
C GLY A 39 0.19 3.75 27.44
N SER A 40 0.52 2.47 27.60
CA SER A 40 1.81 2.01 28.12
C SER A 40 2.83 1.65 27.04
N GLY A 41 2.35 1.29 25.83
CA GLY A 41 3.17 0.72 24.76
C GLY A 41 3.54 -0.75 24.99
N GLU A 42 2.96 -1.41 25.98
CA GLU A 42 3.22 -2.81 26.28
C GLU A 42 2.45 -3.75 25.35
N ILE A 43 3.08 -4.87 24.97
CA ILE A 43 2.41 -5.94 24.23
C ILE A 43 1.55 -6.74 25.19
N ILE A 44 0.23 -6.72 25.00
CA ILE A 44 -0.75 -7.42 25.82
C ILE A 44 -0.92 -8.87 25.34
N LYS A 45 -0.89 -9.09 24.00
CA LYS A 45 -1.17 -10.38 23.38
C LYS A 45 -0.40 -10.52 22.09
N SER A 46 -0.11 -11.75 21.68
CA SER A 46 0.59 -12.04 20.42
C SER A 46 0.05 -13.30 19.76
N TRP A 47 0.04 -13.30 18.43
CA TRP A 47 -0.31 -14.44 17.59
C TRP A 47 0.85 -14.71 16.63
N ASP A 48 1.37 -15.93 16.71
CA ASP A 48 2.46 -16.45 15.88
C ASP A 48 1.84 -17.48 14.91
N TYR A 49 1.84 -17.17 13.63
CA TYR A 49 1.15 -17.99 12.62
C TYR A 49 1.84 -19.32 12.36
N LYS A 50 3.13 -19.45 12.72
CA LYS A 50 3.86 -20.73 12.69
C LYS A 50 3.25 -21.81 13.56
N LYS A 51 2.41 -21.43 14.52
CA LYS A 51 1.71 -22.38 15.42
C LYS A 51 0.48 -23.02 14.79
N VAL A 52 -0.07 -22.40 13.75
CA VAL A 52 -1.35 -22.80 13.13
C VAL A 52 -1.25 -23.09 11.64
N LEU A 53 -0.18 -22.64 10.98
CA LEU A 53 0.01 -22.82 9.54
C LEU A 53 1.33 -23.56 9.23
N PRO A 54 1.32 -24.47 8.25
CA PRO A 54 2.53 -25.07 7.70
C PRO A 54 3.25 -24.05 6.80
N GLN A 55 4.48 -23.70 7.14
CA GLN A 55 5.27 -22.69 6.41
C GLN A 55 5.57 -23.10 4.96
N GLU A 56 5.70 -24.42 4.72
CA GLU A 56 6.06 -25.00 3.42
C GLU A 56 4.87 -25.24 2.49
N ALA A 57 3.64 -24.93 2.92
CA ALA A 57 2.44 -25.15 2.12
C ALA A 57 2.19 -24.00 1.15
N ALA A 58 1.55 -24.34 0.03
CA ALA A 58 0.92 -23.40 -0.91
C ALA A 58 1.78 -22.19 -1.30
N LYS A 59 3.02 -22.44 -1.67
CA LYS A 59 3.99 -21.42 -2.00
C LYS A 59 3.58 -20.62 -3.23
N SER A 60 3.32 -19.33 -3.06
CA SER A 60 3.19 -18.42 -4.19
C SER A 60 4.53 -18.23 -4.92
N GLY A 61 4.52 -17.55 -6.04
CA GLY A 61 5.76 -17.26 -6.76
C GLY A 61 6.74 -16.36 -6.01
N SER A 62 6.25 -15.57 -5.07
CA SER A 62 7.08 -14.68 -4.22
C SER A 62 7.55 -15.31 -2.92
N TRP A 63 7.14 -16.52 -2.63
CA TRP A 63 7.46 -17.22 -1.39
C TRP A 63 8.98 -17.42 -1.19
N SER A 64 9.45 -17.26 0.04
CA SER A 64 10.78 -17.66 0.49
C SER A 64 10.75 -18.23 1.91
N GLU A 65 11.78 -19.00 2.30
CA GLU A 65 11.89 -19.52 3.69
C GLU A 65 11.91 -18.40 4.74
N HIS A 66 12.49 -17.25 4.42
CA HIS A 66 12.56 -16.11 5.30
C HIS A 66 11.23 -15.38 5.41
N ASP A 67 10.55 -15.19 4.29
CA ASP A 67 9.30 -14.45 4.18
C ASP A 67 8.22 -15.37 3.57
N TRP A 68 7.77 -16.30 4.41
CA TRP A 68 6.90 -17.40 3.98
C TRP A 68 5.41 -17.04 3.96
N PHE A 69 4.98 -16.12 4.84
CA PHE A 69 3.58 -15.71 4.96
C PHE A 69 3.34 -14.33 4.38
N HIS A 70 4.22 -13.37 4.67
CA HIS A 70 4.12 -11.98 4.24
C HIS A 70 2.78 -11.36 4.60
N ASN A 71 2.52 -11.22 5.91
CA ASN A 71 1.25 -10.67 6.39
C ASN A 71 1.15 -9.18 6.07
N ASN A 72 0.20 -8.80 5.23
CA ASN A 72 0.06 -7.42 4.75
C ASN A 72 -1.26 -6.74 5.14
N ALA A 73 -2.16 -7.43 5.85
CA ALA A 73 -3.38 -6.84 6.37
C ALA A 73 -3.85 -7.56 7.64
N VAL A 74 -4.44 -6.80 8.56
CA VAL A 74 -5.09 -7.29 9.76
C VAL A 74 -6.45 -6.61 9.95
N TRP A 75 -7.47 -7.39 10.24
CA TRP A 75 -8.80 -6.93 10.57
C TRP A 75 -9.35 -7.66 11.78
N TYR A 76 -9.86 -6.93 12.78
CA TYR A 76 -10.58 -7.52 13.91
C TYR A 76 -12.08 -7.46 13.66
N ASP A 77 -12.72 -8.61 13.70
CA ASP A 77 -14.17 -8.71 13.64
C ASP A 77 -14.76 -8.97 15.04
N LYS A 78 -15.38 -7.95 15.59
CA LYS A 78 -16.04 -8.01 16.91
C LYS A 78 -17.21 -8.98 16.96
N ARG A 79 -17.89 -9.21 15.83
CA ARG A 79 -19.06 -10.10 15.77
C ARG A 79 -18.68 -11.54 16.06
N THR A 80 -17.53 -11.95 15.59
CA THR A 80 -17.00 -13.33 15.72
C THR A 80 -15.84 -13.41 16.71
N ASN A 81 -15.38 -12.28 17.26
CA ASN A 81 -14.19 -12.17 18.09
C ASN A 81 -12.99 -12.85 17.44
N SER A 82 -12.68 -12.45 16.23
CA SER A 82 -11.64 -13.10 15.42
C SER A 82 -10.77 -12.10 14.67
N LEU A 83 -9.57 -12.55 14.27
CA LEU A 83 -8.65 -11.81 13.41
C LEU A 83 -8.67 -12.40 11.99
N THR A 84 -8.88 -11.54 11.01
CA THR A 84 -8.71 -11.87 9.59
C THR A 84 -7.38 -11.29 9.11
N LEU A 85 -6.55 -12.11 8.51
CA LEU A 85 -5.15 -11.84 8.19
C LEU A 85 -4.85 -12.24 6.75
N SER A 86 -4.16 -11.38 6.02
CA SER A 86 -3.80 -11.64 4.62
C SER A 86 -2.36 -12.10 4.50
N GLY A 87 -2.16 -13.37 4.13
CA GLY A 87 -0.85 -13.99 3.85
C GLY A 87 -0.57 -14.00 2.35
N ARG A 88 0.19 -13.02 1.89
CA ARG A 88 0.48 -12.81 0.47
C ARG A 88 1.20 -14.00 -0.15
N HIS A 89 2.21 -14.54 0.54
CA HIS A 89 3.11 -15.56 -0.02
C HIS A 89 2.54 -16.98 0.04
N GLN A 90 1.37 -17.18 0.64
CA GLN A 90 0.60 -18.43 0.56
C GLN A 90 -0.72 -18.26 -0.22
N ASP A 91 -0.95 -17.12 -0.87
CA ASP A 91 -2.19 -16.79 -1.59
C ASP A 91 -3.44 -17.03 -0.72
N ALA A 92 -3.34 -16.71 0.57
CA ALA A 92 -4.36 -17.08 1.54
C ALA A 92 -4.77 -15.91 2.43
N VAL A 93 -6.07 -15.80 2.68
CA VAL A 93 -6.60 -15.03 3.81
C VAL A 93 -7.05 -16.01 4.85
N ILE A 94 -6.55 -15.86 6.08
CA ILE A 94 -6.88 -16.71 7.20
C ILE A 94 -7.71 -15.97 8.25
N ASN A 95 -8.49 -16.71 8.99
CA ASN A 95 -9.16 -16.18 10.18
C ASN A 95 -8.82 -17.05 11.39
N ILE A 96 -8.43 -16.40 12.48
CA ILE A 96 -8.09 -17.05 13.74
C ILE A 96 -8.95 -16.49 14.88
N ASP A 97 -9.26 -17.34 15.84
CA ASP A 97 -9.95 -16.91 17.06
C ASP A 97 -9.06 -15.95 17.85
N PHE A 98 -9.63 -14.83 18.29
CA PHE A 98 -8.88 -13.77 18.97
C PHE A 98 -8.34 -14.23 20.33
N GLU A 99 -9.07 -15.10 21.07
CA GLU A 99 -8.63 -15.54 22.40
C GLU A 99 -7.64 -16.68 22.34
N THR A 100 -7.90 -17.70 21.53
CA THR A 100 -7.11 -18.93 21.50
C THR A 100 -6.00 -18.91 20.45
N GLY A 101 -6.17 -18.12 19.40
CA GLY A 101 -5.30 -18.13 18.21
C GLY A 101 -5.50 -19.35 17.29
N GLU A 102 -6.54 -20.16 17.57
CA GLU A 102 -6.87 -21.31 16.72
C GLU A 102 -7.42 -20.88 15.36
N LEU A 103 -7.10 -21.66 14.33
CA LEU A 103 -7.54 -21.39 12.96
C LEU A 103 -9.03 -21.71 12.82
N ASN A 104 -9.79 -20.73 12.32
CA ASN A 104 -11.22 -20.88 12.03
C ASN A 104 -11.45 -21.31 10.57
N TRP A 105 -10.87 -20.58 9.61
CA TRP A 105 -11.01 -20.85 8.18
C TRP A 105 -9.89 -20.21 7.33
N ILE A 106 -9.80 -20.68 6.08
CA ILE A 106 -8.87 -20.18 5.05
C ILE A 106 -9.63 -19.89 3.76
N ILE A 107 -9.39 -18.74 3.15
CA ILE A 107 -9.83 -18.36 1.80
C ILE A 107 -8.63 -18.35 0.88
N GLY A 108 -8.65 -19.13 -0.19
CA GLY A 108 -7.61 -19.22 -1.21
C GLY A 108 -7.72 -20.51 -2.01
N ASP A 109 -6.95 -20.59 -3.09
CA ASP A 109 -6.83 -21.82 -3.85
C ASP A 109 -6.26 -22.93 -2.95
N PRO A 110 -6.96 -24.09 -2.82
CA PRO A 110 -6.49 -25.19 -1.98
C PRO A 110 -5.26 -25.92 -2.52
N GLU A 111 -4.81 -25.63 -3.74
CA GLU A 111 -3.61 -26.26 -4.31
C GLU A 111 -2.38 -26.06 -3.40
N GLY A 112 -1.67 -27.17 -3.14
CA GLY A 112 -0.45 -27.17 -2.33
C GLY A 112 -0.65 -27.16 -0.82
N TRP A 113 -1.90 -27.17 -0.32
CA TRP A 113 -2.23 -27.34 1.09
C TRP A 113 -2.41 -28.81 1.48
N PRO A 114 -2.12 -29.20 2.75
CA PRO A 114 -2.43 -30.54 3.27
C PRO A 114 -3.93 -30.87 3.16
N GLU A 115 -4.26 -32.10 2.73
CA GLU A 115 -5.66 -32.52 2.49
C GLU A 115 -6.56 -32.40 3.73
N ASP A 116 -6.01 -32.67 4.92
CA ASP A 116 -6.72 -32.53 6.19
C ASP A 116 -7.05 -31.07 6.51
N MET A 117 -6.17 -30.13 6.16
CA MET A 117 -6.44 -28.71 6.29
C MET A 117 -7.48 -28.24 5.26
N VAL A 118 -7.36 -28.70 4.01
CA VAL A 118 -8.32 -28.36 2.95
C VAL A 118 -9.73 -28.79 3.36
N SER A 119 -9.88 -30.04 3.80
CA SER A 119 -11.19 -30.57 4.20
C SER A 119 -11.81 -29.88 5.41
N ARG A 120 -11.00 -29.28 6.27
CA ARG A 120 -11.46 -28.69 7.54
C ARG A 120 -11.65 -27.18 7.49
N TYR A 121 -10.81 -26.45 6.76
CA TYR A 121 -10.70 -25.00 6.88
C TYR A 121 -11.00 -24.23 5.60
N PHE A 122 -11.03 -24.90 4.43
CA PHE A 122 -11.23 -24.19 3.18
C PHE A 122 -12.70 -24.13 2.77
N PHE A 123 -13.03 -23.02 2.13
CA PHE A 123 -14.33 -22.85 1.51
C PHE A 123 -14.40 -23.51 0.14
N THR A 124 -15.58 -24.02 -0.20
CA THR A 124 -15.89 -24.54 -1.54
C THR A 124 -16.62 -23.46 -2.35
N PRO A 125 -16.18 -23.12 -3.56
CA PRO A 125 -16.89 -22.20 -4.42
C PRO A 125 -18.34 -22.63 -4.66
N ALA A 126 -19.28 -21.69 -4.55
CA ALA A 126 -20.71 -21.86 -4.72
C ALA A 126 -21.27 -20.71 -5.57
N GLY A 127 -22.56 -20.78 -5.90
CA GLY A 127 -23.23 -19.81 -6.75
C GLY A 127 -23.16 -20.16 -8.24
N GLU A 128 -23.89 -19.39 -9.07
CA GLU A 128 -23.96 -19.58 -10.53
C GLU A 128 -23.05 -18.60 -11.30
N GLY A 129 -22.41 -17.67 -10.59
CA GLY A 129 -21.55 -16.63 -11.15
C GLY A 129 -20.13 -17.12 -11.46
N ASP A 130 -19.38 -16.28 -12.18
CA ASP A 130 -17.95 -16.49 -12.35
C ASP A 130 -17.25 -16.42 -11.01
N PHE A 131 -16.33 -17.35 -10.76
CA PHE A 131 -15.52 -17.40 -9.57
C PHE A 131 -14.03 -17.53 -9.93
N ASP A 132 -13.21 -16.66 -9.36
CA ASP A 132 -11.74 -16.77 -9.41
C ASP A 132 -11.19 -16.61 -8.00
N TRP A 133 -10.19 -17.40 -7.63
CA TRP A 133 -9.40 -17.17 -6.42
C TRP A 133 -8.53 -15.92 -6.55
N GLN A 134 -8.23 -15.31 -5.41
CA GLN A 134 -7.22 -14.25 -5.31
C GLN A 134 -5.82 -14.84 -5.26
N TYR A 135 -4.83 -14.05 -5.71
CA TYR A 135 -3.42 -14.39 -5.66
C TYR A 135 -2.59 -13.19 -5.20
N GLU A 136 -1.68 -13.43 -4.26
CA GLU A 136 -0.80 -12.42 -3.65
C GLU A 136 -1.54 -11.15 -3.19
N GLN A 137 -2.74 -11.32 -2.65
CA GLN A 137 -3.68 -10.27 -2.29
C GLN A 137 -3.17 -9.32 -1.20
N HIS A 138 -3.79 -8.12 -1.14
CA HIS A 138 -3.55 -7.12 -0.11
C HIS A 138 -4.86 -6.59 0.47
N ALA A 139 -4.74 -5.96 1.65
CA ALA A 139 -5.79 -5.13 2.26
C ALA A 139 -7.13 -5.83 2.44
N CYS A 140 -7.13 -7.05 3.00
CA CYS A 140 -8.39 -7.73 3.32
C CYS A 140 -9.13 -7.04 4.46
N MET A 141 -10.46 -6.95 4.36
CA MET A 141 -11.34 -6.44 5.40
C MET A 141 -12.64 -7.22 5.48
N MET A 142 -13.17 -7.39 6.70
CA MET A 142 -14.51 -7.93 6.90
C MET A 142 -15.55 -6.82 6.83
N LEU A 143 -16.60 -7.03 6.06
CA LEU A 143 -17.69 -6.08 5.91
C LEU A 143 -18.75 -6.25 7.00
N PRO A 144 -19.63 -5.23 7.21
CA PRO A 144 -20.65 -5.29 8.25
C PRO A 144 -21.63 -6.46 8.13
N ASP A 145 -21.87 -6.96 6.93
CA ASP A 145 -22.75 -8.11 6.64
C ASP A 145 -22.07 -9.48 6.74
N GLY A 146 -20.74 -9.52 6.91
CA GLY A 146 -19.96 -10.74 7.02
C GLY A 146 -19.24 -11.14 5.74
N ASP A 147 -19.43 -10.41 4.67
CA ASP A 147 -18.63 -10.56 3.45
C ASP A 147 -17.19 -10.13 3.70
N ILE A 148 -16.30 -10.53 2.81
CA ILE A 148 -14.91 -10.10 2.82
C ILE A 148 -14.56 -9.38 1.52
N MET A 149 -13.84 -8.27 1.63
CA MET A 149 -13.24 -7.58 0.50
C MET A 149 -11.73 -7.59 0.58
N MET A 150 -11.07 -7.57 -0.59
CA MET A 150 -9.63 -7.44 -0.71
C MET A 150 -9.23 -6.95 -2.09
N PHE A 151 -7.99 -6.50 -2.22
CA PHE A 151 -7.37 -6.29 -3.52
C PHE A 151 -6.63 -7.57 -3.93
N ASP A 152 -7.10 -8.20 -5.00
CA ASP A 152 -6.48 -9.37 -5.64
C ASP A 152 -5.43 -8.85 -6.63
N ASN A 153 -4.15 -8.89 -6.23
CA ASN A 153 -3.05 -8.46 -7.09
C ASN A 153 -2.91 -9.37 -8.31
N GLY A 154 -3.18 -10.64 -8.15
CA GLY A 154 -3.16 -11.60 -9.24
C GLY A 154 -1.77 -11.92 -9.77
N HIS A 155 -0.70 -11.67 -9.00
CA HIS A 155 0.65 -11.92 -9.46
C HIS A 155 0.83 -13.40 -9.82
N TRP A 156 1.17 -13.66 -11.09
CA TRP A 156 1.29 -14.95 -11.75
C TRP A 156 0.06 -15.88 -11.72
N ARG A 157 -0.93 -15.70 -10.87
CA ARG A 157 -2.19 -16.48 -10.74
C ARG A 157 -2.04 -18.00 -10.78
N SER A 158 -0.96 -18.51 -10.21
CA SER A 158 -0.70 -19.93 -10.06
C SER A 158 0.43 -20.14 -9.05
N LYS A 159 0.40 -21.25 -8.34
CA LYS A 159 1.48 -21.76 -7.48
C LYS A 159 2.49 -22.62 -8.27
N ASN A 160 2.14 -23.01 -9.49
CA ASN A 160 2.99 -23.79 -10.38
C ASN A 160 3.61 -22.87 -11.45
N LYS A 161 4.95 -22.79 -11.49
CA LYS A 161 5.71 -21.96 -12.44
C LYS A 161 5.39 -22.26 -13.91
N GLU A 162 5.05 -23.49 -14.25
CA GLU A 162 4.68 -23.88 -15.62
C GLU A 162 3.35 -23.26 -16.07
N HIS A 163 2.51 -22.85 -15.10
CA HIS A 163 1.21 -22.27 -15.33
C HIS A 163 1.16 -20.77 -15.05
N TYR A 164 2.31 -20.14 -14.81
CA TYR A 164 2.35 -18.70 -14.50
C TYR A 164 1.77 -17.87 -15.65
N ARG A 165 0.83 -17.04 -15.31
CA ARG A 165 0.30 -16.02 -16.20
C ARG A 165 1.19 -14.79 -16.15
N LEU A 166 1.75 -14.41 -17.31
CA LEU A 166 2.62 -13.24 -17.41
C LEU A 166 1.85 -11.98 -17.04
N ASN A 167 2.51 -11.05 -16.35
CA ASN A 167 1.89 -9.82 -15.86
C ASN A 167 1.26 -8.98 -16.97
N ARG A 168 1.89 -8.92 -18.15
CA ARG A 168 1.36 -8.23 -19.33
C ARG A 168 0.05 -8.81 -19.87
N ASP A 169 -0.28 -10.05 -19.55
CA ASP A 169 -1.49 -10.76 -19.98
C ASP A 169 -2.47 -10.97 -18.80
N ASN A 170 -2.21 -10.34 -17.68
CA ASN A 170 -2.87 -10.55 -16.40
C ASN A 170 -3.84 -9.41 -16.03
N PHE A 171 -4.42 -9.51 -14.85
CA PHE A 171 -5.29 -8.49 -14.28
C PHE A 171 -5.15 -8.45 -12.75
N SER A 172 -5.38 -7.30 -12.19
CA SER A 172 -5.67 -7.10 -10.76
C SER A 172 -7.08 -6.56 -10.58
N ARG A 173 -7.62 -6.69 -9.37
CA ARG A 173 -9.00 -6.26 -9.09
C ARG A 173 -9.26 -6.05 -7.60
N GLY A 174 -10.21 -5.19 -7.29
CA GLY A 174 -10.96 -5.30 -6.04
C GLY A 174 -11.95 -6.44 -6.16
N VAL A 175 -12.10 -7.28 -5.14
CA VAL A 175 -13.05 -8.39 -5.12
C VAL A 175 -13.77 -8.46 -3.79
N ARG A 176 -15.07 -8.83 -3.81
CA ARG A 176 -15.90 -9.12 -2.64
C ARG A 176 -16.40 -10.54 -2.74
N TYR A 177 -16.20 -11.28 -1.67
CA TYR A 177 -16.73 -12.63 -1.50
C TYR A 177 -17.75 -12.66 -0.37
N HIS A 178 -18.88 -13.32 -0.66
CA HIS A 178 -19.82 -13.78 0.36
C HIS A 178 -19.35 -15.14 0.89
N ILE A 179 -19.26 -15.28 2.22
CA ILE A 179 -18.83 -16.51 2.87
C ILE A 179 -19.94 -17.04 3.80
N ASP A 180 -20.23 -18.33 3.70
CA ASP A 180 -21.08 -19.06 4.63
C ASP A 180 -20.19 -19.99 5.47
N THR A 181 -19.90 -19.59 6.69
CA THR A 181 -19.00 -20.33 7.60
C THR A 181 -19.63 -21.59 8.19
N GLU A 182 -20.96 -21.75 8.12
CA GLU A 182 -21.63 -22.98 8.53
C GLU A 182 -21.56 -24.06 7.47
N LYS A 183 -21.71 -23.67 6.19
CA LYS A 183 -21.64 -24.56 5.04
C LYS A 183 -20.24 -24.68 4.44
N MET A 184 -19.32 -23.82 4.86
CA MET A 184 -17.99 -23.65 4.26
C MET A 184 -18.06 -23.42 2.75
N THR A 185 -18.92 -22.48 2.33
CA THR A 185 -19.07 -22.08 0.93
C THR A 185 -18.72 -20.62 0.72
N ILE A 186 -18.21 -20.30 -0.47
CA ILE A 186 -17.79 -18.97 -0.88
C ILE A 186 -18.35 -18.63 -2.26
N GLU A 187 -18.85 -17.42 -2.42
CA GLU A 187 -19.38 -16.91 -3.68
C GLU A 187 -18.75 -15.55 -4.00
N GLN A 188 -18.31 -15.35 -5.24
CA GLN A 188 -17.86 -14.04 -5.70
C GLN A 188 -19.07 -13.18 -6.06
N VAL A 189 -19.33 -12.16 -5.25
CA VAL A 189 -20.54 -11.31 -5.40
C VAL A 189 -20.27 -9.98 -6.08
N TRP A 190 -19.01 -9.55 -6.12
CA TRP A 190 -18.61 -8.32 -6.80
C TRP A 190 -17.14 -8.32 -7.16
N GLN A 191 -16.79 -7.63 -8.24
CA GLN A 191 -15.40 -7.30 -8.59
C GLN A 191 -15.33 -6.03 -9.45
N PHE A 192 -14.16 -5.39 -9.46
CA PHE A 192 -13.80 -4.33 -10.39
C PHE A 192 -12.31 -4.39 -10.70
N GLY A 193 -11.95 -4.35 -11.98
CA GLY A 193 -10.57 -4.29 -12.47
C GLY A 193 -10.20 -5.41 -13.44
N LYS A 194 -10.85 -6.58 -13.36
CA LYS A 194 -10.59 -7.72 -14.27
C LYS A 194 -10.79 -7.34 -15.74
N GLU A 195 -11.78 -6.54 -16.04
CA GLU A 195 -12.13 -6.03 -17.37
C GLU A 195 -11.08 -5.07 -17.94
N ARG A 196 -10.27 -4.44 -17.07
CA ARG A 196 -9.20 -3.50 -17.44
C ARG A 196 -7.88 -4.20 -17.77
N LYS A 197 -7.78 -5.49 -17.47
CA LYS A 197 -6.59 -6.30 -17.76
C LYS A 197 -5.32 -5.67 -17.18
N ASN A 198 -4.24 -5.66 -17.95
CA ASN A 198 -2.95 -5.11 -17.55
C ASN A 198 -2.92 -3.57 -17.40
N ASP A 199 -3.92 -2.85 -17.90
CA ASP A 199 -4.04 -1.40 -17.70
C ASP A 199 -4.42 -1.02 -16.27
N PHE A 200 -4.76 -2.01 -15.44
CA PHE A 200 -5.05 -1.86 -14.00
C PHE A 200 -4.24 -2.84 -13.15
N PHE A 201 -3.21 -3.48 -13.73
CA PHE A 201 -2.46 -4.53 -13.06
C PHE A 201 -1.42 -3.98 -12.09
N SER A 202 -1.47 -4.46 -10.86
CA SER A 202 -0.56 -4.14 -9.78
C SER A 202 -0.08 -5.42 -9.10
N SER A 203 1.17 -5.80 -9.29
CA SER A 203 1.73 -7.04 -8.77
C SER A 203 1.95 -7.06 -7.25
N TYR A 204 1.83 -5.92 -6.56
CA TYR A 204 2.03 -5.78 -5.11
C TYR A 204 1.30 -4.54 -4.59
N ILE A 205 1.30 -4.33 -3.25
CA ILE A 205 0.61 -3.22 -2.59
C ILE A 205 -0.86 -3.08 -3.03
N SER A 206 -1.47 -1.89 -2.96
CA SER A 206 -2.86 -1.65 -3.34
C SER A 206 -3.88 -1.92 -2.23
N ASN A 207 -5.08 -1.39 -2.37
CA ASN A 207 -6.17 -1.63 -1.44
C ASN A 207 -7.56 -1.45 -2.05
N VAL A 208 -8.54 -1.88 -1.29
CA VAL A 208 -9.96 -1.56 -1.47
C VAL A 208 -10.47 -0.86 -0.21
N GLU A 209 -11.46 -0.01 -0.35
CA GLU A 209 -12.20 0.59 0.77
C GLU A 209 -13.69 0.41 0.57
N TYR A 210 -14.37 0.10 1.66
CA TYR A 210 -15.82 -0.04 1.72
C TYR A 210 -16.42 1.14 2.49
N TYR A 211 -17.22 1.96 1.83
CA TYR A 211 -17.90 3.08 2.48
C TYR A 211 -19.35 2.75 2.82
N ARG A 212 -20.04 2.04 1.95
CA ARG A 212 -21.34 1.42 2.12
C ARG A 212 -21.55 0.39 1.02
N ASP A 213 -22.62 -0.36 1.10
CA ASP A 213 -23.01 -1.24 0.00
C ASP A 213 -23.17 -0.45 -1.30
N GLY A 214 -22.56 -0.98 -2.37
CA GLY A 214 -22.49 -0.33 -3.67
C GLY A 214 -21.52 0.87 -3.78
N TYR A 215 -20.83 1.29 -2.71
CA TYR A 215 -19.86 2.39 -2.79
C TYR A 215 -18.48 1.98 -2.29
N TYR A 216 -17.54 1.89 -3.21
CA TYR A 216 -16.20 1.36 -3.01
C TYR A 216 -15.14 2.29 -3.59
N LEU A 217 -13.95 2.26 -3.00
CA LEU A 217 -12.72 2.76 -3.63
C LEU A 217 -11.83 1.57 -3.94
N VAL A 218 -11.23 1.54 -5.12
CA VAL A 218 -10.23 0.54 -5.51
C VAL A 218 -8.97 1.27 -5.97
N HIS A 219 -7.86 0.93 -5.35
CA HIS A 219 -6.57 1.52 -5.63
C HIS A 219 -5.60 0.47 -6.16
N SER A 220 -5.24 0.57 -7.44
CA SER A 220 -4.16 -0.18 -8.05
C SER A 220 -2.86 0.62 -7.88
N GLY A 221 -2.10 0.30 -6.82
CA GLY A 221 -1.01 1.15 -6.32
C GLY A 221 0.37 0.84 -6.88
N GLY A 222 0.61 -0.41 -7.28
CA GLY A 222 1.93 -0.94 -7.63
C GLY A 222 2.11 -1.28 -9.10
N MET A 223 1.73 -0.37 -10.00
CA MET A 223 1.86 -0.57 -11.43
C MET A 223 3.27 -0.21 -11.89
N GLY A 224 3.94 -1.11 -12.60
CA GLY A 224 5.28 -0.90 -13.15
C GLY A 224 5.35 -1.25 -14.64
N TYR A 225 6.00 -0.39 -15.40
CA TYR A 225 6.21 -0.56 -16.83
C TYR A 225 7.68 -0.40 -17.16
N ASN A 226 8.18 -1.29 -18.02
CA ASN A 226 9.52 -1.24 -18.56
C ASN A 226 9.41 -1.13 -20.09
N HIS A 227 9.89 -0.02 -20.66
CA HIS A 227 9.76 0.28 -22.10
C HIS A 227 8.31 0.12 -22.62
N GLY A 228 7.34 0.63 -21.84
CA GLY A 228 5.91 0.61 -22.19
C GLY A 228 5.21 -0.74 -22.01
N VAL A 229 5.91 -1.76 -21.51
CA VAL A 229 5.34 -3.09 -21.22
C VAL A 229 5.26 -3.31 -19.72
N THR A 230 4.16 -3.88 -19.25
CA THR A 230 3.99 -4.25 -17.83
C THR A 230 5.17 -5.10 -17.34
N CYS A 231 5.80 -4.69 -16.25
CA CYS A 231 6.97 -5.35 -15.67
C CYS A 231 6.61 -6.76 -15.17
N GLU A 232 7.43 -7.75 -15.49
CA GLU A 232 7.27 -9.12 -14.99
C GLU A 232 7.84 -9.30 -13.58
N GLU A 233 8.82 -8.48 -13.20
CA GLU A 233 9.36 -8.41 -11.85
C GLU A 233 8.52 -7.45 -11.00
N LEU A 234 8.68 -7.54 -9.67
CA LEU A 234 8.07 -6.55 -8.79
C LEU A 234 8.66 -5.17 -9.07
N PRO A 235 7.83 -4.13 -9.17
CA PRO A 235 8.30 -2.77 -9.49
C PRO A 235 9.38 -2.22 -8.56
N VAL A 236 9.50 -2.75 -7.35
CA VAL A 236 10.58 -2.38 -6.40
C VAL A 236 11.98 -2.79 -6.88
N TYR A 237 12.08 -3.70 -7.83
CA TYR A 237 13.35 -4.14 -8.42
C TYR A 237 13.66 -3.47 -9.76
N MET A 238 12.76 -2.62 -10.26
CA MET A 238 12.97 -1.90 -11.52
C MET A 238 14.14 -0.94 -11.42
N ASN A 239 14.86 -0.78 -12.51
CA ASN A 239 15.90 0.24 -12.64
C ASN A 239 15.25 1.61 -12.90
N LEU A 240 14.95 2.36 -11.85
CA LEU A 240 14.31 3.68 -11.93
C LEU A 240 15.27 4.78 -12.43
N GLU A 241 16.54 4.46 -12.71
CA GLU A 241 17.46 5.37 -13.43
C GLU A 241 17.22 5.34 -14.94
N ASP A 242 16.57 4.30 -15.44
CA ASP A 242 16.12 4.22 -16.83
C ASP A 242 14.81 5.02 -16.99
N PRO A 243 14.79 6.08 -17.80
CA PRO A 243 13.61 6.94 -17.98
C PRO A 243 12.41 6.20 -18.60
N GLU A 244 12.63 5.04 -19.23
CA GLU A 244 11.55 4.20 -19.76
C GLU A 244 11.01 3.21 -18.74
N CYS A 245 11.59 3.14 -17.54
CA CYS A 245 11.03 2.45 -16.39
C CYS A 245 10.08 3.37 -15.63
N VAL A 246 8.78 3.16 -15.77
CA VAL A 246 7.74 4.06 -15.24
C VAL A 246 6.93 3.37 -14.18
N LEU A 247 6.74 4.06 -13.06
CA LEU A 247 5.80 3.67 -12.01
C LEU A 247 4.51 4.47 -12.15
N LYS A 248 3.38 3.82 -11.90
CA LYS A 248 2.06 4.46 -11.92
C LYS A 248 1.17 3.89 -10.82
N SER A 249 0.11 4.61 -10.51
CA SER A 249 -1.02 4.11 -9.74
C SER A 249 -2.33 4.70 -10.25
N ILE A 250 -3.42 3.95 -10.07
CA ILE A 250 -4.76 4.37 -10.43
C ILE A 250 -5.66 4.16 -9.23
N THR A 251 -6.41 5.21 -8.87
CA THR A 251 -7.43 5.15 -7.83
C THR A 251 -8.79 5.42 -8.47
N VAL A 252 -9.75 4.56 -8.20
CA VAL A 252 -11.13 4.72 -8.69
C VAL A 252 -12.13 4.71 -7.55
N GLU A 253 -13.17 5.54 -7.66
CA GLU A 253 -14.39 5.46 -6.85
C GLU A 253 -15.54 4.93 -7.70
N ILE A 254 -16.24 3.92 -7.18
CA ILE A 254 -17.35 3.25 -7.84
C ILE A 254 -18.57 3.37 -6.92
N MET A 255 -19.66 3.90 -7.44
CA MET A 255 -20.91 4.04 -6.70
C MET A 255 -22.07 3.47 -7.51
N ASP A 256 -22.75 2.48 -6.94
CA ASP A 256 -23.91 1.80 -7.52
C ASP A 256 -23.65 1.29 -8.96
N GLY A 257 -22.41 0.79 -9.19
CA GLY A 257 -21.94 0.27 -10.48
C GLY A 257 -21.36 1.30 -11.44
N GLU A 258 -21.46 2.59 -11.11
CA GLU A 258 -20.96 3.68 -11.95
C GLU A 258 -19.59 4.17 -11.48
N LEU A 259 -18.67 4.42 -12.41
CA LEU A 259 -17.38 5.03 -12.14
C LEU A 259 -17.56 6.52 -11.87
N MET A 260 -17.38 6.94 -10.62
CA MET A 260 -17.58 8.33 -10.19
C MET A 260 -16.33 9.19 -10.30
N TYR A 261 -15.18 8.58 -10.07
CA TYR A 261 -13.89 9.27 -10.03
C TYR A 261 -12.77 8.33 -10.43
N GLU A 262 -11.79 8.85 -11.16
CA GLU A 262 -10.58 8.14 -11.49
C GLU A 262 -9.38 9.09 -11.44
N MET A 263 -8.35 8.71 -10.69
CA MET A 263 -7.12 9.47 -10.54
C MET A 263 -5.94 8.62 -10.98
N HIS A 264 -5.11 9.17 -11.85
CA HIS A 264 -3.85 8.59 -12.28
C HIS A 264 -2.69 9.36 -11.66
N LEU A 265 -1.74 8.66 -11.07
CA LEU A 265 -0.56 9.26 -10.47
C LEU A 265 0.72 8.68 -11.07
N PRO A 266 1.77 9.50 -11.25
CA PRO A 266 3.02 9.10 -11.90
C PRO A 266 4.00 8.46 -10.91
N SER A 267 3.51 7.65 -9.99
CA SER A 267 4.30 6.91 -9.00
C SER A 267 3.50 5.78 -8.41
N ASN A 268 4.17 4.87 -7.69
CA ASN A 268 3.50 3.89 -6.86
C ASN A 268 3.10 4.51 -5.51
N TYR A 269 1.90 4.16 -5.04
CA TYR A 269 1.40 4.50 -3.71
C TYR A 269 0.88 3.26 -3.02
N TYR A 270 1.21 3.13 -1.74
CA TYR A 270 0.92 1.91 -0.99
C TYR A 270 -0.58 1.66 -0.86
N ARG A 271 -1.31 2.67 -0.42
CA ARG A 271 -2.78 2.67 -0.25
C ARG A 271 -3.37 4.03 -0.60
N ALA A 272 -4.64 4.05 -0.93
CA ALA A 272 -5.44 5.24 -1.06
C ALA A 272 -6.66 5.13 -0.15
N GLU A 273 -6.98 6.21 0.54
CA GLU A 273 -8.10 6.31 1.47
C GLU A 273 -8.76 7.67 1.31
N LYS A 274 -10.07 7.69 1.39
CA LYS A 274 -10.85 8.93 1.41
C LYS A 274 -11.06 9.37 2.85
N MET A 275 -10.46 10.48 3.20
CA MET A 275 -10.64 11.06 4.53
C MET A 275 -11.64 12.20 4.49
N SER A 276 -12.54 12.23 5.48
CA SER A 276 -13.34 13.42 5.73
C SER A 276 -12.45 14.53 6.28
N LEU A 277 -12.55 15.71 5.70
CA LEU A 277 -11.87 16.91 6.23
C LEU A 277 -12.43 17.32 7.60
N TYR A 278 -13.62 16.86 7.96
CA TYR A 278 -14.33 17.21 9.17
C TYR A 278 -14.79 15.95 9.90
N ARG A 279 -14.78 16.00 11.23
CA ARG A 279 -15.34 14.93 12.04
C ARG A 279 -16.84 14.79 11.79
N GLU A 280 -17.33 13.57 11.69
CA GLU A 280 -18.76 13.28 11.54
C GLU A 280 -19.61 14.04 12.59
N GLY A 281 -20.74 14.57 12.13
CA GLY A 281 -21.70 15.28 12.98
C GLY A 281 -21.32 16.68 13.42
N LYS A 282 -20.22 17.26 12.89
CA LYS A 282 -19.89 18.67 13.09
C LYS A 282 -20.07 19.44 11.79
N SER A 283 -21.12 20.28 11.74
CA SER A 283 -21.11 21.40 10.81
C SER A 283 -20.08 22.41 11.28
N LEU A 284 -18.99 22.56 10.56
CA LEU A 284 -18.05 23.65 10.80
C LEU A 284 -18.54 24.85 9.99
N ASP A 285 -19.09 25.84 10.67
CA ASP A 285 -19.21 27.18 10.10
C ASP A 285 -17.79 27.76 10.07
N LEU A 286 -17.14 27.62 8.93
CA LEU A 286 -15.76 28.10 8.72
C LEU A 286 -15.71 29.62 8.60
N GLY A 287 -16.87 30.29 8.59
CA GLY A 287 -16.94 31.73 8.40
C GLY A 287 -16.34 32.17 7.05
N LYS A 288 -15.96 33.43 6.96
CA LYS A 288 -15.19 33.93 5.81
C LYS A 288 -13.70 33.69 6.05
N GLY A 289 -13.16 32.64 5.44
CA GLY A 289 -11.74 32.37 5.49
C GLY A 289 -10.91 33.54 4.93
N ARG A 290 -9.78 33.84 5.56
CA ARG A 290 -8.76 34.72 5.00
C ARG A 290 -7.72 33.84 4.31
N VAL A 291 -7.46 34.11 3.03
CA VAL A 291 -6.34 33.46 2.33
C VAL A 291 -5.05 33.98 2.95
N VAL A 292 -4.30 33.11 3.63
CA VAL A 292 -3.00 33.42 4.24
C VAL A 292 -1.85 33.15 3.27
N GLY A 293 -2.06 32.40 2.17
CA GLY A 293 -1.08 32.13 1.13
C GLY A 293 -1.57 31.04 0.17
N LYS A 294 -0.81 30.79 -0.87
CA LYS A 294 -1.01 29.67 -1.79
C LYS A 294 0.24 28.80 -1.75
N LEU A 295 0.09 27.52 -1.44
CA LEU A 295 1.19 26.56 -1.56
C LEU A 295 1.58 26.40 -3.05
N GLY A 296 2.89 26.45 -3.33
CA GLY A 296 3.42 26.20 -4.67
C GLY A 296 3.24 27.33 -5.70
N VAL A 297 2.73 28.50 -5.29
CA VAL A 297 2.73 29.73 -6.07
C VAL A 297 3.12 30.84 -5.12
N THR A 298 3.96 31.79 -5.54
CA THR A 298 4.39 32.96 -4.78
C THR A 298 3.40 33.34 -3.68
N GLY A 299 3.66 32.94 -2.46
CA GLY A 299 2.91 33.30 -1.28
C GLY A 299 3.89 33.91 -0.31
N GLU A 300 3.60 35.09 0.14
CA GLU A 300 4.25 35.61 1.33
C GLU A 300 3.80 34.72 2.51
N PHE A 301 4.59 33.71 2.81
CA PHE A 301 4.58 33.14 4.14
C PHE A 301 5.52 34.04 4.96
N ASP A 302 5.02 34.57 6.07
CA ASP A 302 5.83 35.16 7.13
C ASP A 302 6.57 34.00 7.87
N THR A 303 7.39 33.27 7.13
CA THR A 303 8.39 32.41 7.71
C THR A 303 9.65 33.24 7.80
N GLU A 304 10.24 33.27 8.98
CA GLU A 304 11.59 33.78 9.11
C GLU A 304 12.44 33.20 7.98
N VAL A 305 13.01 34.07 7.18
CA VAL A 305 13.87 33.65 6.07
C VAL A 305 14.98 32.81 6.70
N PRO A 306 15.24 31.57 6.21
CA PRO A 306 16.41 30.87 6.67
C PRO A 306 17.65 31.73 6.56
N ALA A 307 18.59 31.52 7.46
CA ALA A 307 19.87 32.18 7.47
C ALA A 307 20.44 32.34 6.05
N GLU A 308 21.15 33.39 5.81
CA GLU A 308 21.82 33.65 4.54
C GLU A 308 22.56 32.38 4.07
N SER A 309 22.45 32.08 2.77
CA SER A 309 23.16 30.95 2.17
C SER A 309 24.63 30.99 2.55
N THR A 310 25.19 29.90 3.03
CA THR A 310 26.62 29.81 3.34
C THR A 310 27.46 29.84 2.06
N GLY A 311 26.85 29.61 0.90
CA GLY A 311 27.54 29.49 -0.38
C GLY A 311 28.36 28.18 -0.51
N GLU A 312 28.20 27.27 0.45
CA GLU A 312 28.84 25.95 0.38
C GLU A 312 28.14 25.07 -0.66
N LEU A 313 28.94 24.39 -1.47
CA LEU A 313 28.42 23.42 -2.44
C LEU A 313 28.00 22.11 -1.73
N LEU A 314 26.95 21.48 -2.24
CA LEU A 314 26.58 20.14 -1.79
C LEU A 314 27.78 19.19 -1.92
N PRO A 315 28.08 18.39 -0.88
CA PRO A 315 29.12 17.36 -0.96
C PRO A 315 28.87 16.41 -2.14
N GLU A 316 29.90 15.98 -2.83
CA GLU A 316 29.80 14.98 -3.91
C GLU A 316 29.08 13.70 -3.45
N SER A 317 29.19 13.35 -2.16
CA SER A 317 28.51 12.20 -1.56
C SER A 317 26.97 12.30 -1.57
N CYS A 318 26.42 13.48 -1.82
CA CYS A 318 24.98 13.67 -1.99
C CYS A 318 24.51 13.23 -3.37
N GLU A 319 25.41 13.02 -4.33
CA GLU A 319 25.07 12.62 -5.71
C GLU A 319 23.88 13.42 -6.27
N ALA A 320 23.92 14.74 -6.08
CA ALA A 320 22.82 15.60 -6.47
C ALA A 320 22.71 15.69 -8.00
N VAL A 321 21.53 15.44 -8.52
CA VAL A 321 21.23 15.48 -9.95
C VAL A 321 19.99 16.34 -10.17
N LEU A 322 20.06 17.26 -11.12
CA LEU A 322 18.94 18.02 -11.63
C LEU A 322 18.66 17.51 -13.05
N THR A 323 17.44 17.04 -13.30
CA THR A 323 17.00 16.54 -14.61
C THR A 323 15.89 17.43 -15.13
N GLU A 324 15.98 17.86 -16.38
CA GLU A 324 14.91 18.56 -17.07
C GLU A 324 14.06 17.57 -17.86
N GLU A 325 12.74 17.68 -17.72
CA GLU A 325 11.75 17.01 -18.55
C GLU A 325 10.94 18.07 -19.32
N ASP A 326 10.04 17.65 -20.21
CA ASP A 326 9.30 18.59 -21.07
C ASP A 326 8.44 19.59 -20.29
N ASP A 327 7.90 19.19 -19.15
CA ASP A 327 6.95 19.97 -18.33
C ASP A 327 7.44 20.25 -16.91
N ARG A 328 8.65 19.75 -16.53
CA ARG A 328 9.11 19.81 -15.14
C ARG A 328 10.63 19.72 -14.99
N ILE A 329 11.10 20.13 -13.82
CA ILE A 329 12.48 19.91 -13.36
C ILE A 329 12.42 18.94 -12.18
N ILE A 330 13.27 17.92 -12.21
CA ILE A 330 13.38 16.90 -11.17
C ILE A 330 14.71 17.06 -10.46
N PHE A 331 14.68 17.27 -9.15
CA PHE A 331 15.85 17.24 -8.29
C PHE A 331 15.94 15.93 -7.53
N LYS A 332 17.09 15.26 -7.57
CA LYS A 332 17.40 14.05 -6.80
C LYS A 332 18.71 14.21 -6.07
N ALA A 333 18.76 13.81 -4.81
CA ALA A 333 20.01 13.79 -4.04
C ALA A 333 19.91 12.75 -2.91
N LYS A 334 21.07 12.32 -2.41
CA LYS A 334 21.21 11.43 -1.26
C LYS A 334 21.51 12.25 -0.01
N PHE A 335 20.64 12.17 0.98
CA PHE A 335 20.83 12.84 2.26
C PHE A 335 20.86 11.82 3.41
N LYS A 336 21.39 12.24 4.55
CA LYS A 336 21.35 11.39 5.74
C LYS A 336 19.93 11.27 6.28
N LYS A 337 19.63 10.11 6.84
CA LYS A 337 18.34 9.89 7.52
C LYS A 337 18.04 11.00 8.54
N GLY A 338 16.84 11.54 8.48
CA GLY A 338 16.35 12.55 9.42
C GLY A 338 16.74 13.99 9.08
N GLN A 339 17.36 14.23 7.94
CA GLN A 339 17.58 15.60 7.44
C GLN A 339 16.30 16.12 6.77
N LEU A 340 16.00 17.38 7.04
CA LEU A 340 15.02 18.14 6.27
C LEU A 340 15.78 18.96 5.22
N VAL A 341 15.35 18.82 3.98
CA VAL A 341 15.98 19.52 2.85
C VAL A 341 15.01 20.57 2.35
N MET A 342 15.47 21.80 2.20
CA MET A 342 14.73 22.87 1.55
C MET A 342 15.37 23.14 0.20
N LEU A 343 14.60 23.01 -0.87
CA LEU A 343 14.97 23.45 -2.20
C LEU A 343 14.42 24.85 -2.43
N GLN A 344 15.28 25.81 -2.70
CA GLN A 344 14.91 27.18 -3.03
C GLN A 344 15.24 27.47 -4.49
N LEU A 345 14.27 27.97 -5.23
CA LEU A 345 14.43 28.44 -6.59
C LEU A 345 14.27 29.95 -6.61
N GLU A 346 15.22 30.63 -7.23
CA GLU A 346 15.20 32.06 -7.44
C GLU A 346 15.20 32.36 -8.93
N LYS A 347 14.39 33.31 -9.33
CA LYS A 347 14.36 33.77 -10.73
C LYS A 347 15.47 34.75 -10.96
N GLU A 348 16.30 34.57 -11.99
CA GLU A 348 17.47 35.43 -12.23
C GLU A 348 17.09 36.87 -12.48
N ASP A 349 16.03 37.11 -13.24
CA ASP A 349 15.56 38.48 -13.60
C ASP A 349 14.60 39.09 -12.57
N ASP A 350 14.12 38.32 -11.59
CA ASP A 350 13.31 38.79 -10.47
C ASP A 350 13.66 38.06 -9.15
N PRO A 351 14.73 38.48 -8.46
CA PRO A 351 15.16 37.84 -7.22
C PRO A 351 14.13 37.87 -6.08
N ALA A 352 13.05 38.62 -6.22
CA ALA A 352 11.96 38.65 -5.25
C ALA A 352 10.97 37.49 -5.47
N GLU A 353 11.00 36.86 -6.64
CA GLU A 353 10.20 35.65 -6.94
C GLU A 353 10.95 34.41 -6.48
N ILE A 354 10.66 33.96 -5.26
CA ILE A 354 11.29 32.81 -4.61
C ILE A 354 10.26 31.70 -4.40
N HIS A 355 10.62 30.49 -4.84
CA HIS A 355 9.82 29.27 -4.59
C HIS A 355 10.59 28.33 -3.67
N ARG A 356 9.96 27.89 -2.57
CA ARG A 356 10.56 26.97 -1.60
C ARG A 356 9.78 25.68 -1.51
N TYR A 357 10.51 24.56 -1.53
CA TYR A 357 9.98 23.21 -1.47
C TYR A 357 10.70 22.45 -0.36
N PHE A 358 9.93 21.88 0.56
CA PHE A 358 10.50 21.08 1.65
C PHE A 358 10.41 19.60 1.28
N ILE A 359 11.55 18.93 1.41
CA ILE A 359 11.68 17.51 1.12
C ILE A 359 12.14 16.81 2.39
N SER A 360 11.35 15.82 2.85
CA SER A 360 11.76 14.99 3.97
C SER A 360 12.51 13.75 3.48
N THR A 361 13.60 13.40 4.16
CA THR A 361 14.35 12.19 3.85
C THR A 361 13.64 10.98 4.42
N SER A 362 13.53 9.90 3.63
CA SER A 362 12.94 8.65 4.07
C SER A 362 13.78 7.95 5.13
N ALA A 363 13.09 7.32 6.07
CA ALA A 363 13.72 6.45 7.07
C ALA A 363 14.09 5.07 6.50
N GLN A 364 13.52 4.65 5.39
CA GLN A 364 13.70 3.33 4.80
C GLN A 364 14.77 3.36 3.71
N LYS A 365 15.63 2.35 3.73
CA LYS A 365 16.84 2.29 2.89
C LYS A 365 16.54 2.31 1.38
N PHE A 366 15.46 1.68 0.94
CA PHE A 366 15.05 1.64 -0.46
C PHE A 366 14.24 2.88 -0.91
N LEU A 367 13.65 3.62 0.03
CA LEU A 367 12.96 4.88 -0.24
C LEU A 367 13.88 6.10 -0.13
N ALA A 368 15.05 5.95 0.47
CA ALA A 368 16.02 7.03 0.63
C ALA A 368 16.53 7.62 -0.73
N MET A 369 16.30 6.91 -1.82
CA MET A 369 16.67 7.33 -3.17
C MET A 369 15.58 8.16 -3.89
N CYS A 370 14.40 8.31 -3.30
CA CYS A 370 13.24 8.86 -3.98
C CYS A 370 12.82 10.24 -3.50
N SER A 371 13.73 11.06 -2.98
CA SER A 371 13.45 12.45 -2.71
C SER A 371 13.47 13.24 -4.02
N GLY A 372 12.36 13.16 -4.74
CA GLY A 372 12.18 13.92 -5.98
C GLY A 372 11.18 15.05 -5.76
N THR A 373 11.54 16.28 -6.10
CA THR A 373 10.62 17.40 -6.18
C THR A 373 10.39 17.74 -7.64
N PHE A 374 9.13 17.74 -8.05
CA PHE A 374 8.74 18.15 -9.39
C PHE A 374 8.49 19.65 -9.38
N LEU A 375 9.19 20.37 -10.23
CA LEU A 375 9.11 21.82 -10.33
C LEU A 375 8.62 22.18 -11.73
N PRO A 376 7.72 23.16 -11.86
CA PRO A 376 7.31 23.63 -13.17
C PRO A 376 8.54 24.11 -13.95
N LYS A 377 8.68 23.63 -15.18
CA LYS A 377 9.71 24.09 -16.09
C LYS A 377 9.28 25.43 -16.69
N ASP A 378 10.04 26.43 -16.45
CA ASP A 378 10.00 27.70 -17.17
C ASP A 378 11.46 28.20 -17.41
N ASP A 379 11.65 29.32 -18.02
CA ASP A 379 12.97 29.87 -18.38
C ASP A 379 13.72 30.41 -17.15
N ARG A 380 13.75 29.67 -16.03
CA ARG A 380 14.42 30.09 -14.79
C ARG A 380 15.77 29.44 -14.63
N GLU A 381 16.77 30.20 -14.23
CA GLU A 381 17.99 29.63 -13.63
C GLU A 381 17.70 29.17 -12.19
N VAL A 382 18.18 27.99 -11.86
CA VAL A 382 17.98 27.35 -10.57
C VAL A 382 19.28 27.41 -9.78
N THR A 383 19.29 28.11 -8.66
CA THR A 383 20.36 28.02 -7.68
C THR A 383 19.92 27.11 -6.53
N LEU A 384 20.66 26.05 -6.31
CA LEU A 384 20.45 25.11 -5.22
C LEU A 384 21.21 25.58 -3.98
N ASN A 385 20.47 26.05 -2.97
CA ASN A 385 20.99 26.29 -1.65
C ASN A 385 20.50 25.18 -0.71
N VAL A 386 21.42 24.50 -0.03
CA VAL A 386 21.12 23.48 0.96
C VAL A 386 21.79 23.89 2.26
N ASP A 387 20.98 24.25 3.23
CA ASP A 387 21.39 24.55 4.60
C ASP A 387 21.09 23.38 5.55
#